data_816cf0351284eda110b557c1e905e2b2
#
_entry.id   816cf0351284eda110b557c1e905e2b2
#
_cell.length_a   1.000
_cell.length_b   1.000
_cell.length_c   1.000
_cell.angle_alpha   90.00
_cell.angle_beta   90.00
_cell.angle_gamma   90.00
#
_symmetry.space_group_name_H-M   'P 1'
#
loop_
_entity.id
_entity.type
_entity.pdbx_description
1 polymer ?
#
loop_
_entity_poly.entity_id
_entity_poly.type
_entity_poly.pdbx_seq_one_letter_code
_entity_poly.pdbx_strand_id
1 'polypeptide(L)'
;MRGIGGRRAEYRPIISVLTDSAKPLDVARAFRDRLGLRECYLADLDAIAGSAPQLETYHAIQSLGVRLWVDAGVRELEDALALDRAAVHTLIVGLETIAGPEALGTICRTLGPAKVLFSLDLKQGYPLGACNHWEGADARTIASEAVALGIRRLLVLDLARVGMGDGTGTVALCRELACRHPELELIAGGGIGNAADLKRLQENGVNAALVASALHNGNLMPEDWRRPWSLAEHAKSAE
;
A
#
# COMPACT_ATOMS: atom_id res chain seq x y z
N MET A 1 3.12 -14.09 -4.06
CA MET A 1 2.28 -14.38 -5.27
C MET A 1 2.43 -13.23 -6.25
N ARG A 2 2.35 -13.49 -7.56
CA ARG A 2 2.27 -12.46 -8.61
C ARG A 2 0.81 -12.06 -8.79
N GLY A 3 0.48 -10.79 -8.57
CA GLY A 3 -0.85 -10.24 -8.80
C GLY A 3 -1.19 -10.15 -10.30
N ILE A 4 -2.45 -10.35 -10.64
CA ILE A 4 -2.96 -10.31 -12.02
C ILE A 4 -4.30 -9.56 -12.00
N GLY A 5 -4.27 -8.22 -12.09
CA GLY A 5 -5.46 -7.37 -12.20
C GLY A 5 -6.53 -7.59 -11.13
N GLY A 6 -6.13 -7.89 -9.88
CA GLY A 6 -7.04 -8.16 -8.77
C GLY A 6 -7.78 -9.51 -8.85
N ARG A 7 -7.51 -10.33 -9.86
CA ARG A 7 -8.14 -11.66 -10.01
C ARG A 7 -7.41 -12.70 -9.18
N ARG A 8 -7.67 -12.74 -7.86
CA ARG A 8 -6.94 -13.56 -6.88
C ARG A 8 -6.86 -15.04 -7.26
N ALA A 9 -7.90 -15.62 -7.88
CA ALA A 9 -7.91 -17.01 -8.34
C ALA A 9 -6.86 -17.32 -9.45
N GLU A 10 -6.38 -16.30 -10.14
CA GLU A 10 -5.36 -16.40 -11.18
C GLU A 10 -3.94 -16.14 -10.67
N TYR A 11 -3.78 -15.76 -9.39
CA TYR A 11 -2.47 -15.47 -8.81
C TYR A 11 -1.58 -16.71 -8.81
N ARG A 12 -0.31 -16.52 -9.18
CA ARG A 12 0.69 -17.59 -9.29
C ARG A 12 1.90 -17.29 -8.42
N PRO A 13 2.72 -18.29 -8.08
CA PRO A 13 4.01 -18.05 -7.45
C PRO A 13 4.81 -17.01 -8.24
N ILE A 14 5.53 -16.14 -7.53
CA ILE A 14 6.33 -15.11 -8.17
C ILE A 14 7.53 -15.74 -8.88
N ILE A 15 7.85 -15.19 -10.05
CA ILE A 15 9.12 -15.43 -10.74
C ILE A 15 9.91 -14.12 -10.60
N SER A 16 11.18 -14.19 -10.20
CA SER A 16 11.95 -13.02 -9.85
C SER A 16 13.40 -13.15 -10.30
N VAL A 17 13.96 -12.06 -10.82
CA VAL A 17 15.40 -11.94 -11.06
C VAL A 17 16.21 -11.81 -9.75
N LEU A 18 15.51 -11.57 -8.63
CA LEU A 18 16.14 -11.35 -7.33
C LEU A 18 16.31 -12.64 -6.51
N THR A 19 15.52 -13.67 -6.76
CA THR A 19 15.56 -14.95 -6.02
C THR A 19 14.81 -16.03 -6.80
N ASP A 20 15.27 -17.26 -6.71
CA ASP A 20 14.61 -18.44 -7.30
C ASP A 20 13.47 -18.95 -6.42
N SER A 21 13.29 -18.38 -5.23
CA SER A 21 12.27 -18.77 -4.27
C SER A 21 11.07 -17.81 -4.30
N ALA A 22 9.86 -18.38 -4.24
CA ALA A 22 8.63 -17.61 -4.06
C ALA A 22 8.18 -17.52 -2.59
N LYS A 23 8.98 -18.05 -1.63
CA LYS A 23 8.64 -17.96 -0.19
C LYS A 23 8.78 -16.53 0.31
N PRO A 24 7.83 -16.03 1.11
CA PRO A 24 7.84 -14.64 1.59
C PRO A 24 9.15 -14.20 2.26
N LEU A 25 9.73 -15.06 3.09
CA LEU A 25 10.99 -14.78 3.80
C LEU A 25 12.17 -14.59 2.82
N ASP A 26 12.27 -15.44 1.79
CA ASP A 26 13.36 -15.36 0.82
C ASP A 26 13.23 -14.13 -0.07
N VAL A 27 11.99 -13.77 -0.43
CA VAL A 27 11.70 -12.54 -1.18
C VAL A 27 12.05 -11.31 -0.34
N ALA A 28 11.64 -11.26 0.93
CA ALA A 28 11.96 -10.14 1.82
C ALA A 28 13.48 -10.01 2.04
N ARG A 29 14.21 -11.13 2.17
CA ARG A 29 15.66 -11.16 2.24
C ARG A 29 16.29 -10.60 0.97
N ALA A 30 15.80 -11.00 -0.21
CA ALA A 30 16.29 -10.50 -1.49
C ALA A 30 16.05 -8.99 -1.65
N PHE A 31 14.88 -8.47 -1.24
CA PHE A 31 14.59 -7.05 -1.23
C PHE A 31 15.57 -6.27 -0.33
N ARG A 32 15.82 -6.76 0.89
CA ARG A 32 16.79 -6.15 1.80
C ARG A 32 18.21 -6.17 1.24
N ASP A 33 18.69 -7.35 0.80
CA ASP A 33 20.10 -7.57 0.52
C ASP A 33 20.51 -7.07 -0.87
N ARG A 34 19.62 -7.20 -1.88
CA ARG A 34 19.93 -6.81 -3.26
C ARG A 34 19.46 -5.40 -3.60
N LEU A 35 18.33 -4.96 -3.03
CA LEU A 35 17.75 -3.65 -3.32
C LEU A 35 17.97 -2.62 -2.21
N GLY A 36 18.39 -3.05 -1.02
CA GLY A 36 18.57 -2.18 0.15
C GLY A 36 17.28 -1.69 0.77
N LEU A 37 16.14 -2.33 0.45
CA LEU A 37 14.84 -1.96 0.98
C LEU A 37 14.73 -2.39 2.45
N ARG A 38 14.22 -1.48 3.28
CA ARG A 38 14.02 -1.69 4.72
C ARG A 38 12.56 -1.78 5.12
N GLU A 39 11.67 -1.57 4.18
CA GLU A 39 10.23 -1.64 4.34
C GLU A 39 9.64 -2.57 3.28
N CYS A 40 8.72 -3.43 3.70
CA CYS A 40 8.03 -4.34 2.81
C CYS A 40 6.53 -4.34 3.12
N TYR A 41 5.70 -4.19 2.09
CA TYR A 41 4.28 -4.48 2.15
C TYR A 41 4.05 -5.98 1.97
N LEU A 42 3.20 -6.56 2.81
CA LEU A 42 2.77 -7.94 2.75
C LEU A 42 1.24 -7.99 2.77
N ALA A 43 0.62 -8.48 1.68
CA ALA A 43 -0.77 -8.87 1.67
C ALA A 43 -0.88 -10.36 2.03
N ASP A 44 -1.49 -10.64 3.17
CA ASP A 44 -1.85 -11.99 3.59
C ASP A 44 -3.20 -12.35 2.99
N LEU A 45 -3.17 -12.91 1.78
CA LEU A 45 -4.38 -13.16 1.00
C LEU A 45 -5.33 -14.16 1.67
N ASP A 46 -4.80 -15.09 2.45
CA ASP A 46 -5.60 -16.07 3.19
C ASP A 46 -6.31 -15.39 4.36
N ALA A 47 -5.62 -14.51 5.09
CA ALA A 47 -6.22 -13.71 6.16
C ALA A 47 -7.25 -12.70 5.62
N ILE A 48 -6.96 -12.03 4.51
CA ILE A 48 -7.92 -11.16 3.81
C ILE A 48 -9.19 -11.95 3.44
N ALA A 49 -9.04 -13.22 3.03
CA ALA A 49 -10.15 -14.11 2.72
C ALA A 49 -10.87 -14.69 3.97
N GLY A 50 -10.40 -14.39 5.19
CA GLY A 50 -11.03 -14.77 6.45
C GLY A 50 -10.33 -15.88 7.24
N SER A 51 -9.14 -16.31 6.81
CA SER A 51 -8.29 -17.22 7.60
C SER A 51 -7.55 -16.47 8.72
N ALA A 52 -6.92 -17.21 9.64
CA ALA A 52 -6.06 -16.61 10.65
C ALA A 52 -4.80 -16.00 10.02
N PRO A 53 -4.30 -14.84 10.52
CA PRO A 53 -3.08 -14.22 10.05
C PRO A 53 -1.84 -15.11 10.22
N GLN A 54 -0.91 -15.06 9.28
CA GLN A 54 0.32 -15.87 9.23
C GLN A 54 1.43 -15.28 10.12
N LEU A 55 1.18 -15.18 11.45
CA LEU A 55 2.05 -14.48 12.41
C LEU A 55 3.50 -14.98 12.41
N GLU A 56 3.72 -16.29 12.24
CA GLU A 56 5.07 -16.88 12.16
C GLU A 56 5.85 -16.32 10.95
N THR A 57 5.17 -16.16 9.80
CA THR A 57 5.77 -15.57 8.61
C THR A 57 6.12 -14.09 8.85
N TYR A 58 5.24 -13.34 9.54
CA TYR A 58 5.51 -11.93 9.85
C TYR A 58 6.73 -11.79 10.76
N HIS A 59 6.79 -12.56 11.86
CA HIS A 59 7.94 -12.57 12.78
C HIS A 59 9.25 -12.97 12.07
N ALA A 60 9.21 -13.97 11.19
CA ALA A 60 10.38 -14.38 10.43
C ALA A 60 10.90 -13.26 9.52
N ILE A 61 10.02 -12.49 8.86
CA ILE A 61 10.43 -11.35 8.03
C ILE A 61 10.95 -10.20 8.89
N GLN A 62 10.27 -9.89 10.00
CA GLN A 62 10.70 -8.83 10.92
C GLN A 62 12.06 -9.12 11.54
N SER A 63 12.40 -10.40 11.80
CA SER A 63 13.72 -10.82 12.30
C SER A 63 14.88 -10.51 11.33
N LEU A 64 14.57 -10.24 10.04
CA LEU A 64 15.55 -9.73 9.09
C LEU A 64 15.88 -8.24 9.30
N GLY A 65 15.23 -7.53 10.24
CA GLY A 65 15.35 -6.07 10.41
C GLY A 65 14.56 -5.27 9.36
N VAL A 66 13.53 -5.88 8.76
CA VAL A 66 12.62 -5.25 7.81
C VAL A 66 11.38 -4.74 8.53
N ARG A 67 11.01 -3.47 8.33
CA ARG A 67 9.73 -2.91 8.79
C ARG A 67 8.61 -3.44 7.90
N LEU A 68 7.71 -4.20 8.50
CA LEU A 68 6.66 -4.87 7.76
C LEU A 68 5.35 -4.06 7.83
N TRP A 69 4.78 -3.79 6.67
CA TRP A 69 3.43 -3.24 6.49
C TRP A 69 2.52 -4.41 6.12
N VAL A 70 1.54 -4.72 6.95
CA VAL A 70 0.71 -5.92 6.79
C VAL A 70 -0.73 -5.56 6.48
N ASP A 71 -1.22 -6.07 5.36
CA ASP A 71 -2.63 -6.20 5.07
C ASP A 71 -3.07 -7.64 5.32
N ALA A 72 -3.81 -7.84 6.40
CA ALA A 72 -4.38 -9.13 6.81
C ALA A 72 -5.91 -9.09 6.87
N GLY A 73 -6.53 -8.14 6.17
CA GLY A 73 -7.98 -8.05 6.08
C GLY A 73 -8.63 -7.61 7.40
N VAL A 74 -8.11 -6.57 8.03
CA VAL A 74 -8.65 -6.00 9.27
C VAL A 74 -10.09 -5.53 9.05
N ARG A 75 -11.02 -6.01 9.90
CA ARG A 75 -12.44 -5.67 9.87
C ARG A 75 -12.85 -4.82 11.05
N GLU A 76 -12.34 -5.17 12.23
CA GLU A 76 -12.70 -4.59 13.51
C GLU A 76 -11.45 -4.33 14.37
N LEU A 77 -11.65 -3.67 15.53
CA LEU A 77 -10.56 -3.33 16.44
C LEU A 77 -9.78 -4.57 16.94
N GLU A 78 -10.45 -5.67 17.17
CA GLU A 78 -9.83 -6.90 17.66
C GLU A 78 -8.80 -7.46 16.68
N ASP A 79 -9.08 -7.41 15.38
CA ASP A 79 -8.13 -7.80 14.33
C ASP A 79 -6.89 -6.91 14.36
N ALA A 80 -7.10 -5.60 14.46
CA ALA A 80 -6.03 -4.62 14.54
C ALA A 80 -5.15 -4.82 15.78
N LEU A 81 -5.75 -5.08 16.95
CA LEU A 81 -5.05 -5.36 18.19
C LEU A 81 -4.26 -6.68 18.12
N ALA A 82 -4.75 -7.69 17.40
CA ALA A 82 -4.00 -8.93 17.20
C ALA A 82 -2.70 -8.70 16.41
N LEU A 83 -2.76 -7.90 15.35
CA LEU A 83 -1.58 -7.51 14.56
C LEU A 83 -0.62 -6.60 15.34
N ASP A 84 -1.15 -5.71 16.17
CA ASP A 84 -0.33 -4.86 17.04
C ASP A 84 0.44 -5.67 18.08
N ARG A 85 -0.20 -6.66 18.73
CA ARG A 85 0.48 -7.61 19.62
C ARG A 85 1.57 -8.43 18.93
N ALA A 86 1.42 -8.70 17.63
CA ALA A 86 2.46 -9.33 16.81
C ALA A 86 3.58 -8.38 16.39
N ALA A 87 3.61 -7.16 16.95
CA ALA A 87 4.60 -6.11 16.69
C ALA A 87 4.74 -5.73 15.20
N VAL A 88 3.66 -5.87 14.41
CA VAL A 88 3.62 -5.40 13.02
C VAL A 88 3.91 -3.89 13.01
N HIS A 89 4.81 -3.43 12.14
CA HIS A 89 5.24 -2.02 12.12
C HIS A 89 4.11 -1.09 11.67
N THR A 90 3.42 -1.42 10.57
CA THR A 90 2.29 -0.66 10.03
C THR A 90 1.15 -1.61 9.72
N LEU A 91 -0.03 -1.31 10.24
CA LEU A 91 -1.27 -2.02 9.93
C LEU A 91 -1.91 -1.37 8.71
N ILE A 92 -2.19 -2.18 7.69
CA ILE A 92 -2.99 -1.77 6.56
C ILE A 92 -4.46 -2.10 6.88
N VAL A 93 -5.30 -1.08 6.85
CA VAL A 93 -6.75 -1.22 7.00
C VAL A 93 -7.36 -0.92 5.63
N GLY A 94 -7.80 -1.96 4.93
CA GLY A 94 -8.32 -1.86 3.56
C GLY A 94 -9.80 -1.54 3.52
N LEU A 95 -10.20 -0.65 2.59
CA LEU A 95 -11.60 -0.35 2.31
C LEU A 95 -12.39 -1.62 1.95
N GLU A 96 -11.73 -2.57 1.29
CA GLU A 96 -12.33 -3.84 0.88
C GLU A 96 -12.83 -4.67 2.08
N THR A 97 -12.18 -4.55 3.25
CA THR A 97 -12.44 -5.45 4.39
C THR A 97 -12.98 -4.77 5.63
N ILE A 98 -12.69 -3.49 5.85
CA ILE A 98 -13.12 -2.77 7.06
C ILE A 98 -14.66 -2.72 7.17
N ALA A 99 -15.21 -2.90 8.35
CA ALA A 99 -16.65 -2.88 8.58
C ALA A 99 -17.29 -1.52 8.30
N GLY A 100 -16.53 -0.44 8.39
CA GLY A 100 -17.00 0.90 8.06
C GLY A 100 -16.17 2.01 8.70
N PRO A 101 -16.59 3.28 8.54
CA PRO A 101 -15.85 4.44 9.04
C PRO A 101 -15.71 4.46 10.57
N GLU A 102 -16.72 4.00 11.29
CA GLU A 102 -16.70 3.95 12.76
C GLU A 102 -15.59 3.00 13.28
N ALA A 103 -15.47 1.81 12.66
CA ALA A 103 -14.42 0.86 12.98
C ALA A 103 -13.04 1.44 12.66
N LEU A 104 -12.86 2.08 11.48
CA LEU A 104 -11.62 2.76 11.10
C LEU A 104 -11.24 3.83 12.12
N GLY A 105 -12.19 4.71 12.49
CA GLY A 105 -11.96 5.77 13.47
C GLY A 105 -11.58 5.22 14.85
N THR A 106 -12.19 4.13 15.28
CA THR A 106 -11.87 3.46 16.54
C THR A 106 -10.46 2.87 16.52
N ILE A 107 -10.08 2.18 15.45
CA ILE A 107 -8.73 1.64 15.26
C ILE A 107 -7.69 2.77 15.27
N CYS A 108 -7.93 3.85 14.52
CA CYS A 108 -7.01 4.97 14.43
C CYS A 108 -6.81 5.67 15.78
N ARG A 109 -7.88 5.88 16.57
CA ARG A 109 -7.78 6.46 17.92
C ARG A 109 -7.04 5.56 18.90
N THR A 110 -7.23 4.25 18.80
CA THR A 110 -6.63 3.28 19.73
C THR A 110 -5.15 3.06 19.48
N LEU A 111 -4.76 2.88 18.21
CA LEU A 111 -3.38 2.54 17.83
C LEU A 111 -2.53 3.75 17.43
N GLY A 112 -3.19 4.87 17.13
CA GLY A 112 -2.56 6.09 16.65
C GLY A 112 -2.33 6.14 15.14
N PRO A 113 -2.33 7.36 14.56
CA PRO A 113 -2.27 7.56 13.10
C PRO A 113 -0.93 7.13 12.46
N ALA A 114 0.14 7.05 13.24
CA ALA A 114 1.45 6.59 12.75
C ALA A 114 1.47 5.06 12.50
N LYS A 115 0.65 4.32 13.24
CA LYS A 115 0.57 2.85 13.16
C LYS A 115 -0.36 2.38 12.05
N VAL A 116 -1.37 3.17 11.71
CA VAL A 116 -2.46 2.82 10.79
C VAL A 116 -2.25 3.49 9.44
N LEU A 117 -2.33 2.70 8.39
CA LEU A 117 -2.38 3.15 7.01
C LEU A 117 -3.71 2.68 6.42
N PHE A 118 -4.56 3.59 5.96
CA PHE A 118 -5.80 3.24 5.29
C PHE A 118 -5.54 2.97 3.81
N SER A 119 -5.97 1.82 3.30
CA SER A 119 -5.93 1.49 1.87
C SER A 119 -7.28 1.82 1.23
N LEU A 120 -7.25 2.82 0.36
CA LEU A 120 -8.36 3.16 -0.52
C LEU A 120 -8.31 2.22 -1.73
N ASP A 121 -8.93 1.05 -1.56
CA ASP A 121 -8.94 0.01 -2.57
C ASP A 121 -9.93 0.36 -3.68
N LEU A 122 -9.43 0.35 -4.91
CA LEU A 122 -10.19 0.67 -6.10
C LEU A 122 -10.19 -0.52 -7.08
N LYS A 123 -11.17 -0.56 -7.94
CA LYS A 123 -11.21 -1.42 -9.12
C LYS A 123 -11.68 -0.61 -10.32
N GLN A 124 -10.79 -0.40 -11.28
CA GLN A 124 -11.04 0.46 -12.45
C GLN A 124 -11.46 1.89 -12.04
N GLY A 125 -10.82 2.45 -10.99
CA GLY A 125 -11.11 3.77 -10.45
C GLY A 125 -12.30 3.87 -9.49
N TYR A 126 -13.09 2.82 -9.32
CA TYR A 126 -14.24 2.80 -8.40
C TYR A 126 -13.85 2.17 -7.06
N PRO A 127 -14.32 2.73 -5.92
CA PRO A 127 -14.09 2.14 -4.60
C PRO A 127 -14.57 0.71 -4.51
N LEU A 128 -13.77 -0.14 -3.85
CA LEU A 128 -14.05 -1.56 -3.66
C LEU A 128 -14.30 -1.84 -2.19
N GLY A 129 -15.48 -2.40 -1.85
CA GLY A 129 -15.88 -2.74 -0.49
C GLY A 129 -17.29 -2.32 -0.16
N ALA A 130 -17.63 -2.30 1.14
CA ALA A 130 -18.95 -1.93 1.64
C ALA A 130 -19.14 -0.39 1.69
N CYS A 131 -19.07 0.25 0.52
CA CYS A 131 -19.10 1.72 0.40
C CYS A 131 -20.41 2.38 0.85
N ASN A 132 -21.48 1.62 1.04
CA ASN A 132 -22.76 2.10 1.57
C ASN A 132 -22.71 2.54 3.04
N HIS A 133 -21.63 2.21 3.77
CA HIS A 133 -21.42 2.66 5.14
C HIS A 133 -20.67 4.00 5.23
N TRP A 134 -20.19 4.52 4.11
CA TRP A 134 -19.50 5.80 4.00
C TRP A 134 -20.43 6.90 3.54
N GLU A 135 -20.16 8.15 3.88
CA GLU A 135 -20.99 9.31 3.52
C GLU A 135 -21.21 9.48 2.01
N GLY A 136 -20.28 8.93 1.21
CA GLY A 136 -20.36 8.94 -0.25
C GLY A 136 -19.68 7.70 -0.85
N ALA A 137 -20.14 7.32 -2.05
CA ALA A 137 -19.62 6.15 -2.75
C ALA A 137 -18.40 6.45 -3.64
N ASP A 138 -17.90 7.69 -3.68
CA ASP A 138 -16.74 8.06 -4.49
C ASP A 138 -15.45 8.10 -3.66
N ALA A 139 -14.33 7.85 -4.34
CA ALA A 139 -13.01 7.73 -3.72
C ALA A 139 -12.56 8.99 -2.96
N ARG A 140 -12.97 10.19 -3.40
CA ARG A 140 -12.58 11.48 -2.79
C ARG A 140 -13.28 11.69 -1.47
N THR A 141 -14.57 11.41 -1.44
CA THR A 141 -15.40 11.52 -0.24
C THR A 141 -14.95 10.54 0.81
N ILE A 142 -14.72 9.27 0.45
CA ILE A 142 -14.20 8.24 1.36
C ILE A 142 -12.83 8.64 1.92
N ALA A 143 -11.91 9.12 1.07
CA ALA A 143 -10.60 9.57 1.54
C ALA A 143 -10.70 10.76 2.51
N SER A 144 -11.56 11.74 2.22
CA SER A 144 -11.77 12.91 3.09
C SER A 144 -12.40 12.52 4.43
N GLU A 145 -13.34 11.60 4.44
CA GLU A 145 -13.92 11.05 5.66
C GLU A 145 -12.87 10.30 6.50
N ALA A 146 -12.04 9.47 5.87
CA ALA A 146 -10.94 8.78 6.54
C ALA A 146 -9.96 9.78 7.20
N VAL A 147 -9.61 10.88 6.51
CA VAL A 147 -8.78 11.96 7.07
C VAL A 147 -9.46 12.62 8.29
N ALA A 148 -10.77 12.88 8.21
CA ALA A 148 -11.55 13.44 9.33
C ALA A 148 -11.59 12.49 10.54
N LEU A 149 -11.55 11.17 10.31
CA LEU A 149 -11.45 10.15 11.36
C LEU A 149 -10.05 10.01 11.98
N GLY A 150 -9.07 10.77 11.49
CA GLY A 150 -7.72 10.82 12.03
C GLY A 150 -6.66 10.12 11.20
N ILE A 151 -6.99 9.54 10.04
CA ILE A 151 -5.99 8.94 9.14
C ILE A 151 -5.02 10.03 8.67
N ARG A 152 -3.71 9.70 8.68
CA ARG A 152 -2.62 10.55 8.19
C ARG A 152 -1.76 9.86 7.14
N ARG A 153 -2.04 8.59 6.85
CA ARG A 153 -1.35 7.76 5.86
C ARG A 153 -2.39 7.06 5.00
N LEU A 154 -2.37 7.32 3.69
CA LEU A 154 -3.36 6.79 2.74
C LEU A 154 -2.65 6.11 1.57
N LEU A 155 -2.98 4.85 1.33
CA LEU A 155 -2.61 4.12 0.12
C LEU A 155 -3.76 4.19 -0.89
N VAL A 156 -3.50 4.70 -2.09
CA VAL A 156 -4.43 4.61 -3.23
C VAL A 156 -4.01 3.43 -4.10
N LEU A 157 -4.82 2.39 -4.13
CA LEU A 157 -4.50 1.13 -4.81
C LEU A 157 -5.61 0.71 -5.77
N ASP A 158 -5.36 0.80 -7.07
CA ASP A 158 -6.28 0.21 -8.06
C ASP A 158 -5.89 -1.25 -8.34
N LEU A 159 -6.68 -2.18 -7.82
CA LEU A 159 -6.43 -3.62 -7.95
C LEU A 159 -6.48 -4.09 -9.41
N ALA A 160 -7.24 -3.42 -10.29
CA ALA A 160 -7.28 -3.77 -11.70
C ALA A 160 -5.93 -3.52 -12.42
N ARG A 161 -5.07 -2.70 -11.83
CA ARG A 161 -3.73 -2.36 -12.35
C ARG A 161 -2.61 -3.23 -11.77
N VAL A 162 -2.88 -3.94 -10.68
CA VAL A 162 -1.85 -4.77 -10.01
C VAL A 162 -1.29 -5.82 -10.96
N GLY A 163 0.03 -5.77 -11.17
CA GLY A 163 0.76 -6.70 -12.03
C GLY A 163 0.72 -6.39 -13.53
N MET A 164 0.03 -5.34 -13.97
CA MET A 164 -0.13 -4.99 -15.40
C MET A 164 1.06 -4.19 -15.95
N GLY A 165 1.66 -3.29 -15.15
CA GLY A 165 2.86 -2.52 -15.54
C GLY A 165 2.56 -1.37 -16.51
N ASP A 166 1.33 -0.90 -16.59
CA ASP A 166 0.84 0.16 -17.49
C ASP A 166 0.44 1.45 -16.73
N GLY A 167 1.06 1.67 -15.57
CA GLY A 167 0.81 2.81 -14.66
C GLY A 167 -0.38 2.59 -13.73
N THR A 168 -0.46 3.41 -12.67
CA THR A 168 -1.45 3.24 -11.59
C THR A 168 -2.88 3.58 -12.01
N GLY A 169 -3.05 4.45 -13.01
CA GLY A 169 -4.36 4.99 -13.37
C GLY A 169 -4.96 5.98 -12.36
N THR A 170 -4.29 6.19 -11.22
CA THR A 170 -4.81 6.96 -10.07
C THR A 170 -4.13 8.33 -9.90
N VAL A 171 -3.24 8.75 -10.81
CA VAL A 171 -2.43 9.98 -10.71
C VAL A 171 -3.30 11.22 -10.49
N ALA A 172 -4.41 11.37 -11.23
CA ALA A 172 -5.30 12.52 -11.10
C ALA A 172 -5.96 12.57 -9.71
N LEU A 173 -6.39 11.42 -9.19
CA LEU A 173 -6.95 11.30 -7.83
C LEU A 173 -5.87 11.63 -6.77
N CYS A 174 -4.66 11.09 -6.92
CA CYS A 174 -3.55 11.39 -6.01
C CYS A 174 -3.24 12.88 -5.95
N ARG A 175 -3.14 13.56 -7.11
CA ARG A 175 -2.91 15.00 -7.16
C ARG A 175 -4.01 15.80 -6.45
N GLU A 176 -5.26 15.43 -6.66
CA GLU A 176 -6.39 16.09 -6.00
C GLU A 176 -6.36 15.89 -4.48
N LEU A 177 -6.08 14.66 -4.01
CA LEU A 177 -5.97 14.35 -2.59
C LEU A 177 -4.78 15.08 -1.94
N ALA A 178 -3.62 15.13 -2.59
CA ALA A 178 -2.46 15.87 -2.11
C ALA A 178 -2.72 17.37 -1.98
N CYS A 179 -3.45 17.96 -2.94
CA CYS A 179 -3.85 19.38 -2.86
C CYS A 179 -4.87 19.65 -1.76
N ARG A 180 -5.82 18.74 -1.55
CA ARG A 180 -6.91 18.90 -0.56
C ARG A 180 -6.45 18.61 0.87
N HIS A 181 -5.50 17.69 1.03
CA HIS A 181 -5.00 17.19 2.32
C HIS A 181 -3.46 17.21 2.33
N PRO A 182 -2.82 18.39 2.40
CA PRO A 182 -1.36 18.51 2.32
C PRO A 182 -0.61 17.86 3.49
N GLU A 183 -1.31 17.58 4.59
CA GLU A 183 -0.77 16.87 5.75
C GLU A 183 -0.77 15.34 5.60
N LEU A 184 -1.39 14.81 4.53
CA LEU A 184 -1.56 13.37 4.32
C LEU A 184 -0.30 12.77 3.68
N GLU A 185 0.28 11.76 4.30
CA GLU A 185 1.27 10.90 3.65
C GLU A 185 0.55 10.02 2.63
N LEU A 186 0.72 10.38 1.35
CA LEU A 186 0.04 9.71 0.25
C LEU A 186 0.95 8.66 -0.39
N ILE A 187 0.49 7.43 -0.42
CA ILE A 187 1.14 6.30 -1.06
C ILE A 187 0.30 5.87 -2.27
N ALA A 188 0.93 5.49 -3.36
CA ALA A 188 0.22 4.94 -4.51
C ALA A 188 0.79 3.59 -4.93
N GLY A 189 -0.09 2.71 -5.43
CA GLY A 189 0.28 1.38 -5.89
C GLY A 189 -0.59 0.88 -7.04
N GLY A 190 -0.18 -0.29 -7.56
CA GLY A 190 -0.85 -0.97 -8.68
C GLY A 190 -0.40 -0.47 -10.04
N GLY A 191 0.31 -1.31 -10.80
CA GLY A 191 0.69 -1.05 -12.18
C GLY A 191 1.96 -0.24 -12.44
N ILE A 192 2.72 0.14 -11.41
CA ILE A 192 4.01 0.81 -11.56
C ILE A 192 4.98 -0.11 -12.30
N GLY A 193 5.44 0.29 -13.47
CA GLY A 193 6.25 -0.53 -14.37
C GLY A 193 7.69 -0.06 -14.54
N ASN A 194 7.98 1.23 -14.31
CA ASN A 194 9.26 1.85 -14.63
C ASN A 194 9.51 3.16 -13.85
N ALA A 195 10.71 3.75 -14.00
CA ALA A 195 11.11 4.98 -13.34
C ALA A 195 10.25 6.22 -13.73
N ALA A 196 9.71 6.26 -14.95
CA ALA A 196 8.86 7.37 -15.37
C ALA A 196 7.52 7.37 -14.61
N ASP A 197 7.00 6.18 -14.24
CA ASP A 197 5.81 6.10 -13.40
C ASP A 197 6.09 6.63 -12.00
N LEU A 198 7.25 6.31 -11.40
CA LEU A 198 7.66 6.85 -10.10
C LEU A 198 7.75 8.38 -10.14
N LYS A 199 8.42 8.93 -11.16
CA LYS A 199 8.55 10.37 -11.34
C LYS A 199 7.17 11.04 -11.48
N ARG A 200 6.27 10.46 -12.28
CA ARG A 200 4.92 11.00 -12.47
C ARG A 200 4.13 11.01 -11.15
N LEU A 201 4.24 9.99 -10.32
CA LEU A 201 3.60 9.95 -9.00
C LEU A 201 4.15 11.05 -8.10
N GLN A 202 5.49 11.20 -8.04
CA GLN A 202 6.16 12.23 -7.26
C GLN A 202 5.71 13.65 -7.67
N GLU A 203 5.70 13.96 -8.95
CA GLU A 203 5.26 15.25 -9.49
C GLU A 203 3.78 15.57 -9.17
N ASN A 204 3.00 14.56 -8.76
CA ASN A 204 1.60 14.71 -8.39
C ASN A 204 1.35 14.52 -6.88
N GLY A 205 2.38 14.74 -6.04
CA GLY A 205 2.25 14.84 -4.59
C GLY A 205 2.21 13.50 -3.85
N VAL A 206 2.59 12.40 -4.51
CA VAL A 206 2.72 11.08 -3.86
C VAL A 206 4.05 11.01 -3.12
N ASN A 207 4.02 10.62 -1.84
CA ASN A 207 5.18 10.55 -0.96
C ASN A 207 5.94 9.22 -1.07
N ALA A 208 5.23 8.13 -1.35
CA ALA A 208 5.82 6.80 -1.50
C ALA A 208 5.08 5.96 -2.55
N ALA A 209 5.76 4.97 -3.12
CA ALA A 209 5.23 4.08 -4.13
C ALA A 209 5.27 2.62 -3.67
N LEU A 210 4.15 1.90 -3.81
CA LEU A 210 4.06 0.47 -3.60
C LEU A 210 4.37 -0.27 -4.90
N VAL A 211 5.54 -0.90 -4.97
CA VAL A 211 6.06 -1.57 -6.17
C VAL A 211 6.27 -3.07 -5.91
N ALA A 212 5.89 -3.90 -6.86
CA ALA A 212 6.15 -5.34 -6.81
C ALA A 212 6.74 -5.86 -8.13
N SER A 213 5.92 -6.01 -9.17
CA SER A 213 6.32 -6.69 -10.43
C SER A 213 7.55 -6.07 -11.07
N ALA A 214 7.67 -4.74 -11.07
CA ALA A 214 8.81 -4.05 -11.66
C ALA A 214 10.14 -4.31 -10.93
N LEU A 215 10.12 -4.63 -9.62
CA LEU A 215 11.30 -5.09 -8.89
C LEU A 215 11.65 -6.54 -9.26
N HIS A 216 10.63 -7.39 -9.35
CA HIS A 216 10.82 -8.81 -9.64
C HIS A 216 11.29 -9.10 -11.06
N ASN A 217 10.94 -8.28 -12.03
CA ASN A 217 11.39 -8.41 -13.42
C ASN A 217 12.62 -7.56 -13.77
N GLY A 218 13.14 -6.78 -12.80
CA GLY A 218 14.33 -5.95 -12.99
C GLY A 218 14.09 -4.64 -13.75
N ASN A 219 12.84 -4.24 -13.98
CA ASN A 219 12.51 -2.97 -14.65
C ASN A 219 12.72 -1.74 -13.75
N LEU A 220 12.79 -1.96 -12.43
CA LEU A 220 13.14 -0.95 -11.44
C LEU A 220 14.26 -1.48 -10.55
N MET A 221 15.34 -0.72 -10.46
CA MET A 221 16.53 -1.04 -9.70
C MET A 221 16.91 0.14 -8.78
N PRO A 222 17.77 -0.06 -7.77
CA PRO A 222 18.11 0.97 -6.79
C PRO A 222 18.52 2.33 -7.33
N GLU A 223 19.14 2.40 -8.50
CA GLU A 223 19.51 3.64 -9.17
C GLU A 223 18.30 4.50 -9.59
N ASP A 224 17.13 3.89 -9.78
CA ASP A 224 15.92 4.58 -10.20
C ASP A 224 15.25 5.38 -9.08
N TRP A 225 15.51 5.04 -7.80
CA TRP A 225 14.89 5.72 -6.65
C TRP A 225 15.89 6.25 -5.60
N ARG A 226 17.20 5.93 -5.69
CA ARG A 226 18.24 6.42 -4.75
C ARG A 226 18.64 7.87 -4.99
N ARG A 227 18.29 8.47 -6.12
CA ARG A 227 18.42 9.92 -6.28
C ARG A 227 17.42 10.57 -5.33
N PRO A 228 17.87 11.54 -4.50
CA PRO A 228 16.96 12.16 -3.55
C PRO A 228 15.76 12.70 -4.30
N TRP A 229 14.57 12.35 -3.84
CA TRP A 229 13.33 12.98 -4.25
C TRP A 229 13.43 14.43 -3.74
N SER A 230 14.05 15.30 -4.52
CA SER A 230 14.29 16.68 -4.10
C SER A 230 12.98 17.46 -4.20
N LEU A 231 12.48 17.92 -3.07
CA LEU A 231 11.42 18.93 -2.95
C LEU A 231 11.84 20.30 -3.56
N ALA A 232 13.00 20.40 -4.22
CA ALA A 232 13.67 21.66 -4.54
C ALA A 232 13.29 22.29 -5.89
N GLU A 233 12.38 21.74 -6.69
CA GLU A 233 12.03 22.33 -7.99
C GLU A 233 10.65 23.02 -8.06
N HIS A 234 9.87 23.03 -6.99
CA HIS A 234 8.54 23.68 -7.01
C HIS A 234 8.56 25.19 -6.69
N ALA A 235 9.74 25.79 -6.50
CA ALA A 235 9.87 27.22 -6.15
C ALA A 235 10.17 28.16 -7.33
N LYS A 236 10.18 27.70 -8.59
CA LYS A 236 10.57 28.52 -9.75
C LYS A 236 9.51 28.71 -10.84
N SER A 237 8.24 28.47 -10.56
CA SER A 237 7.17 28.72 -11.54
C SER A 237 6.10 29.69 -11.03
N ALA A 238 6.46 30.61 -10.14
CA ALA A 238 5.61 31.72 -9.70
C ALA A 238 6.42 33.03 -9.72
N GLU A 239 6.81 33.49 -10.91
CA GLU A 239 7.14 34.87 -11.25
C GLU A 239 6.51 35.20 -12.61
#